data_87966e730fadb64d611b7e982704ceba
#
_entry.id   87966e730fadb64d611b7e982704ceba
#
_cell.length_a   1.000
_cell.length_b   1.000
_cell.length_c   1.000
_cell.angle_alpha   90.00
_cell.angle_beta   90.00
_cell.angle_gamma   90.00
#
_symmetry.space_group_name_H-M   'P 1'
#
loop_
_entity.id
_entity.type
_entity.pdbx_description
1 polymer ?
#
loop_
_entity_poly.entity_id
_entity_poly.type
_entity_poly.pdbx_seq_one_letter_code
_entity_poly.pdbx_strand_id
1 'polypeptide(L)'
;MANRQNQSIQATESNQNTKQDPQQSEVNPVAVLLEWSDRKSRYALSVILAIIGVLGGMVPYVAAGNMVVGIFNGIQEWSFYLYWGLIAGLSYLVKIVFHHLSTIVSHKATFATIANMRTRVAKKLTTIPMGYVLDTPSGSLKRLLVEKIDSIETTLAHAVPELTSNLTAAFAVFVYLIVLDWRLALAALLTIIVGLACLSGMMKDYEYWYQNTIVTGKEMNNASVEYVSGIEVIKAFGQSASSYEKFSKAVYASAHAFIDWMKHCQIWQDAMLSIGPATLVTVLPLGCLFVLQGTLSPSTFVMCAVLSLGIFQPLFEAMSFMDSLAQVGSVVKEISEVLNYPDQVRAEVPCTLEGTEIKLSDVRFSYGSNEVIHGINLNIEPGQVTALVGPSGSGKSTVARLIAGFWDPNEGSVSIGGQDIRSCTPTQLADLVAYVDQDSYLFDETIMENIRMGKKDATDEEVIACAKASGCHNFIQSLPHGYQTVVGGSGGHLSGGERQRVAIARAMLKNAPIIMLDEATAYADPESEAEVESAVAKLVAGKTLVVIAHRLSTVQNADKIVVVNDGSIEAEGTHEQLMDTCPLYATMYRAHIGALDEA
;
A
#
# COMPACT_ATOMS: atom_id res chain seq x y z
N MET A 1 19.96 23.34 -32.05
CA MET A 1 18.71 22.63 -31.78
C MET A 1 18.60 22.16 -30.31
N ALA A 2 19.65 22.11 -29.54
CA ALA A 2 19.64 21.70 -28.12
C ALA A 2 18.99 22.70 -27.13
N ASN A 3 18.86 23.98 -27.49
CA ASN A 3 18.33 25.03 -26.61
C ASN A 3 16.80 25.17 -26.61
N ARG A 4 16.09 24.50 -27.53
CA ARG A 4 14.61 24.46 -27.53
C ARG A 4 14.01 23.28 -26.80
N GLN A 5 14.76 22.21 -26.58
CA GLN A 5 14.30 21.06 -25.77
C GLN A 5 14.36 21.32 -24.26
N ASN A 6 15.32 22.12 -23.79
CA ASN A 6 15.39 22.47 -22.37
C ASN A 6 14.31 23.50 -21.93
N GLN A 7 13.75 24.28 -22.84
CA GLN A 7 12.64 25.19 -22.51
C GLN A 7 11.28 24.50 -22.47
N SER A 8 11.09 23.39 -23.18
CA SER A 8 9.85 22.60 -23.12
C SER A 8 9.79 21.72 -21.85
N ILE A 9 10.92 21.27 -21.32
CA ILE A 9 11.00 20.50 -20.06
C ILE A 9 10.74 21.42 -18.86
N GLN A 10 11.28 22.64 -18.85
CA GLN A 10 11.02 23.62 -17.78
C GLN A 10 9.59 24.17 -17.77
N ALA A 11 8.90 24.20 -18.91
CA ALA A 11 7.50 24.63 -19.00
C ALA A 11 6.51 23.56 -18.53
N THR A 12 6.90 22.27 -18.54
CA THR A 12 6.08 21.15 -18.05
C THR A 12 6.23 20.96 -16.54
N GLU A 13 7.38 21.32 -15.97
CA GLU A 13 7.63 21.26 -14.52
C GLU A 13 6.99 22.44 -13.75
N SER A 14 6.74 23.58 -14.40
CA SER A 14 6.14 24.75 -13.74
C SER A 14 4.63 24.65 -13.52
N ASN A 15 3.93 23.66 -14.09
CA ASN A 15 2.48 23.49 -13.96
C ASN A 15 2.07 22.36 -13.01
N GLN A 16 3.01 21.68 -12.35
CA GLN A 16 2.73 20.74 -11.27
C GLN A 16 2.89 21.33 -9.86
N ASN A 17 3.12 22.64 -9.75
CA ASN A 17 2.95 23.37 -8.49
C ASN A 17 1.46 23.63 -8.22
N THR A 18 0.68 22.57 -8.07
CA THR A 18 -0.61 22.61 -7.41
C THR A 18 -0.34 23.04 -5.97
N LYS A 19 -0.90 24.19 -5.60
CA LYS A 19 -0.93 24.81 -4.28
C LYS A 19 -0.90 23.74 -3.17
N GLN A 20 0.25 23.53 -2.55
CA GLN A 20 0.32 22.95 -1.23
C GLN A 20 -0.41 23.92 -0.29
N ASP A 21 -1.53 23.49 0.22
CA ASP A 21 -2.28 24.20 1.25
C ASP A 21 -1.36 24.32 2.49
N PRO A 22 -0.99 25.52 2.94
CA PRO A 22 0.03 25.70 3.99
C PRO A 22 -0.49 25.40 5.41
N GLN A 23 -1.55 24.61 5.58
CA GLN A 23 -2.14 24.25 6.88
C GLN A 23 -2.31 22.74 7.09
N GLN A 24 -1.48 21.88 6.51
CA GLN A 24 -1.34 20.55 7.11
C GLN A 24 -0.43 20.67 8.33
N SER A 25 -1.04 20.82 9.51
CA SER A 25 -0.35 20.61 10.79
C SER A 25 0.49 19.33 10.68
N GLU A 26 1.78 19.41 10.99
CA GLU A 26 2.67 18.23 11.07
C GLU A 26 2.06 17.25 12.07
N VAL A 27 1.26 16.33 11.59
CA VAL A 27 0.63 15.31 12.40
C VAL A 27 1.72 14.36 12.86
N ASN A 28 1.96 14.28 14.15
CA ASN A 28 2.97 13.38 14.72
C ASN A 28 2.61 11.92 14.35
N PRO A 29 3.43 11.23 13.52
CA PRO A 29 3.09 9.90 13.01
C PRO A 29 2.87 8.87 14.12
N VAL A 30 3.63 8.98 15.21
CA VAL A 30 3.50 8.08 16.37
C VAL A 30 2.16 8.31 17.08
N ALA A 31 1.70 9.56 17.18
CA ALA A 31 0.39 9.87 17.79
C ALA A 31 -0.74 9.25 16.97
N VAL A 32 -0.69 9.34 15.64
CA VAL A 32 -1.68 8.71 14.75
C VAL A 32 -1.67 7.19 14.88
N LEU A 33 -0.49 6.57 14.91
CA LEU A 33 -0.38 5.12 15.10
C LEU A 33 -0.95 4.67 16.44
N LEU A 34 -0.68 5.43 17.50
CA LEU A 34 -1.25 5.17 18.82
C LEU A 34 -2.77 5.39 18.84
N GLU A 35 -3.29 6.33 18.05
CA GLU A 35 -4.74 6.52 17.89
C GLU A 35 -5.39 5.33 17.19
N TRP A 36 -4.75 4.77 16.18
CA TRP A 36 -5.21 3.56 15.49
C TRP A 36 -5.09 2.29 16.32
N SER A 37 -4.31 2.34 17.42
CA SER A 37 -4.12 1.21 18.32
C SER A 37 -5.19 1.14 19.41
N ASP A 38 -5.82 -0.02 19.55
CA ASP A 38 -6.72 -0.34 20.67
C ASP A 38 -5.93 -0.76 21.94
N ARG A 39 -4.60 -0.72 21.90
CA ARG A 39 -3.70 -1.27 22.94
C ARG A 39 -2.78 -0.23 23.56
N LYS A 40 -3.19 1.05 23.65
CA LYS A 40 -2.39 2.17 24.19
C LYS A 40 -1.82 1.87 25.59
N SER A 41 -2.60 1.25 26.47
CA SER A 41 -2.15 0.87 27.81
C SER A 41 -0.98 -0.13 27.82
N ARG A 42 -0.89 -1.01 26.82
CA ARG A 42 0.22 -1.96 26.71
C ARG A 42 1.51 -1.27 26.28
N TYR A 43 1.44 -0.30 25.37
CA TYR A 43 2.61 0.53 25.05
C TYR A 43 3.10 1.32 26.25
N ALA A 44 2.20 1.94 27.02
CA ALA A 44 2.57 2.61 28.26
C ALA A 44 3.22 1.66 29.27
N LEU A 45 2.69 0.43 29.42
CA LEU A 45 3.30 -0.59 30.28
C LEU A 45 4.69 -0.99 29.78
N SER A 46 4.88 -1.18 28.44
CA SER A 46 6.19 -1.53 27.90
C SER A 46 7.24 -0.43 28.17
N VAL A 47 6.84 0.84 28.04
CA VAL A 47 7.72 1.98 28.37
C VAL A 47 8.11 1.97 29.86
N ILE A 48 7.17 1.75 30.76
CA ILE A 48 7.46 1.67 32.20
C ILE A 48 8.45 0.53 32.50
N LEU A 49 8.21 -0.64 31.91
CA LEU A 49 9.10 -1.80 32.07
C LEU A 49 10.51 -1.52 31.50
N ALA A 50 10.59 -0.86 30.34
CA ALA A 50 11.85 -0.46 29.73
C ALA A 50 12.63 0.51 30.61
N ILE A 51 11.97 1.51 31.19
CA ILE A 51 12.57 2.48 32.13
C ILE A 51 13.13 1.77 33.36
N ILE A 52 12.36 0.85 33.97
CA ILE A 52 12.84 0.07 35.12
C ILE A 52 14.09 -0.74 34.73
N GLY A 53 14.05 -1.40 33.58
CA GLY A 53 15.17 -2.17 33.05
C GLY A 53 16.43 -1.32 32.87
N VAL A 54 16.29 -0.15 32.24
CA VAL A 54 17.41 0.75 31.98
C VAL A 54 17.99 1.33 33.25
N LEU A 55 17.19 1.75 34.22
CA LEU A 55 17.65 2.22 35.51
C LEU A 55 18.40 1.10 36.27
N GLY A 56 17.91 -0.15 36.22
CA GLY A 56 18.64 -1.31 36.72
C GLY A 56 20.00 -1.50 36.04
N GLY A 57 20.09 -1.22 34.74
CA GLY A 57 21.33 -1.28 33.97
C GLY A 57 22.39 -0.21 34.33
N MET A 58 22.03 0.84 35.05
CA MET A 58 22.95 1.87 35.51
C MET A 58 23.67 1.50 36.83
N VAL A 59 23.02 0.67 37.65
CA VAL A 59 23.56 0.27 38.96
C VAL A 59 24.96 -0.39 38.89
N PRO A 60 25.28 -1.23 37.87
CA PRO A 60 26.63 -1.78 37.71
C PRO A 60 27.73 -0.72 37.60
N TYR A 61 27.47 0.44 36.97
CA TYR A 61 28.45 1.55 36.90
C TYR A 61 28.69 2.17 38.28
N VAL A 62 27.61 2.34 39.05
CA VAL A 62 27.72 2.81 40.44
C VAL A 62 28.45 1.80 41.30
N ALA A 63 28.18 0.51 41.14
CA ALA A 63 28.86 -0.56 41.86
C ALA A 63 30.35 -0.62 41.51
N ALA A 64 30.70 -0.55 40.22
CA ALA A 64 32.09 -0.50 39.77
C ALA A 64 32.83 0.73 40.35
N GLY A 65 32.21 1.91 40.30
CA GLY A 65 32.75 3.12 40.88
C GLY A 65 33.04 2.95 42.39
N ASN A 66 32.10 2.38 43.17
CA ASN A 66 32.29 2.13 44.61
C ASN A 66 33.38 1.10 44.88
N MET A 67 33.53 0.06 44.06
CA MET A 67 34.63 -0.90 44.19
C MET A 67 35.99 -0.22 43.99
N VAL A 68 36.12 0.60 42.95
CA VAL A 68 37.36 1.34 42.68
C VAL A 68 37.65 2.33 43.79
N VAL A 69 36.66 3.06 44.29
CA VAL A 69 36.78 3.96 45.45
C VAL A 69 37.19 3.18 46.70
N GLY A 70 36.65 1.97 46.91
CA GLY A 70 37.05 1.09 48.01
C GLY A 70 38.53 0.73 47.99
N ILE A 71 39.07 0.44 46.78
CA ILE A 71 40.52 0.18 46.60
C ILE A 71 41.34 1.40 46.98
N PHE A 72 40.98 2.60 46.52
CA PHE A 72 41.68 3.85 46.87
C PHE A 72 41.62 4.18 48.36
N ASN A 73 40.54 3.82 49.04
CA ASN A 73 40.37 4.01 50.47
C ASN A 73 41.02 2.89 51.31
N GLY A 74 41.71 1.94 50.67
CA GLY A 74 42.43 0.86 51.34
C GLY A 74 41.51 -0.21 51.97
N ILE A 75 40.27 -0.35 51.53
CA ILE A 75 39.34 -1.40 52.00
C ILE A 75 39.85 -2.76 51.52
N GLN A 76 40.28 -3.61 52.45
CA GLN A 76 40.78 -4.96 52.13
C GLN A 76 39.76 -6.06 52.37
N GLU A 77 38.60 -5.72 52.88
CA GLU A 77 37.54 -6.70 53.17
C GLU A 77 36.90 -7.22 51.89
N TRP A 78 37.05 -8.52 51.64
CA TRP A 78 36.45 -9.18 50.49
C TRP A 78 34.93 -9.06 50.46
N SER A 79 34.28 -9.04 51.63
CA SER A 79 32.82 -8.87 51.80
C SER A 79 32.29 -7.60 51.12
N PHE A 80 33.07 -6.48 51.15
CA PHE A 80 32.68 -5.23 50.48
C PHE A 80 32.60 -5.39 48.94
N TYR A 81 33.59 -6.03 48.35
CA TYR A 81 33.65 -6.23 46.90
C TYR A 81 32.60 -7.25 46.44
N LEU A 82 32.39 -8.32 47.24
CA LEU A 82 31.34 -9.29 46.98
C LEU A 82 29.95 -8.65 47.04
N TYR A 83 29.69 -7.79 48.03
CA TYR A 83 28.43 -7.06 48.15
C TYR A 83 28.11 -6.23 46.90
N TRP A 84 29.06 -5.39 46.45
CA TRP A 84 28.88 -4.60 45.25
C TRP A 84 28.80 -5.44 43.98
N GLY A 85 29.56 -6.53 43.92
CA GLY A 85 29.49 -7.49 42.83
C GLY A 85 28.12 -8.16 42.73
N LEU A 86 27.54 -8.57 43.88
CA LEU A 86 26.18 -9.14 43.92
C LEU A 86 25.10 -8.10 43.53
N ILE A 87 25.24 -6.87 43.99
CA ILE A 87 24.34 -5.77 43.59
C ILE A 87 24.41 -5.56 42.08
N ALA A 88 25.62 -5.49 41.51
CA ALA A 88 25.78 -5.35 40.06
C ALA A 88 25.17 -6.51 39.28
N GLY A 89 25.40 -7.74 39.72
CA GLY A 89 24.82 -8.94 39.09
C GLY A 89 23.29 -8.98 39.17
N LEU A 90 22.72 -8.69 40.34
CA LEU A 90 21.28 -8.66 40.54
C LEU A 90 20.61 -7.56 39.73
N SER A 91 21.19 -6.36 39.74
CA SER A 91 20.65 -5.24 38.96
C SER A 91 20.72 -5.48 37.45
N TYR A 92 21.79 -6.15 36.98
CA TYR A 92 21.88 -6.55 35.57
C TYR A 92 20.82 -7.61 35.20
N LEU A 93 20.52 -8.53 36.11
CA LEU A 93 19.43 -9.48 35.95
C LEU A 93 18.08 -8.73 35.86
N VAL A 94 17.84 -7.73 36.71
CA VAL A 94 16.68 -6.85 36.63
C VAL A 94 16.59 -6.21 35.25
N LYS A 95 17.70 -5.64 34.75
CA LYS A 95 17.75 -5.09 33.39
C LYS A 95 17.27 -6.08 32.35
N ILE A 96 17.82 -7.29 32.33
CA ILE A 96 17.50 -8.32 31.35
C ILE A 96 16.02 -8.70 31.43
N VAL A 97 15.51 -8.99 32.63
CA VAL A 97 14.13 -9.43 32.83
C VAL A 97 13.12 -8.35 32.40
N PHE A 98 13.31 -7.12 32.87
CA PHE A 98 12.38 -6.04 32.58
C PHE A 98 12.46 -5.57 31.12
N HIS A 99 13.63 -5.57 30.50
CA HIS A 99 13.77 -5.31 29.07
C HIS A 99 13.06 -6.39 28.24
N HIS A 100 13.24 -7.68 28.56
CA HIS A 100 12.56 -8.78 27.89
C HIS A 100 11.03 -8.69 28.03
N LEU A 101 10.53 -8.41 29.24
CA LEU A 101 9.10 -8.22 29.48
C LEU A 101 8.56 -7.03 28.69
N SER A 102 9.28 -5.91 28.65
CA SER A 102 8.93 -4.74 27.85
C SER A 102 8.79 -5.09 26.37
N THR A 103 9.77 -5.80 25.81
CA THR A 103 9.77 -6.23 24.41
C THR A 103 8.59 -7.16 24.10
N ILE A 104 8.31 -8.15 24.94
CA ILE A 104 7.15 -9.05 24.76
C ILE A 104 5.83 -8.26 24.73
N VAL A 105 5.66 -7.32 25.66
CA VAL A 105 4.42 -6.52 25.76
C VAL A 105 4.29 -5.61 24.55
N SER A 106 5.38 -4.97 24.12
CA SER A 106 5.43 -4.10 22.96
C SER A 106 5.10 -4.85 21.66
N HIS A 107 5.77 -5.97 21.39
CA HIS A 107 5.50 -6.79 20.19
C HIS A 107 4.05 -7.27 20.13
N LYS A 108 3.48 -7.77 21.25
CA LYS A 108 2.08 -8.19 21.28
C LYS A 108 1.11 -7.04 20.99
N ALA A 109 1.42 -5.82 21.45
CA ALA A 109 0.63 -4.65 21.14
C ALA A 109 0.77 -4.25 19.65
N THR A 110 1.99 -4.29 19.13
CA THR A 110 2.32 -3.94 17.75
C THR A 110 1.66 -4.86 16.73
N PHE A 111 1.77 -6.18 16.90
CA PHE A 111 1.09 -7.12 15.99
C PHE A 111 -0.44 -6.98 16.01
N ALA A 112 -1.02 -6.71 17.18
CA ALA A 112 -2.46 -6.41 17.26
C ALA A 112 -2.83 -5.12 16.52
N THR A 113 -1.99 -4.08 16.61
CA THR A 113 -2.18 -2.81 15.90
C THR A 113 -2.06 -3.02 14.38
N ILE A 114 -1.04 -3.73 13.91
CA ILE A 114 -0.83 -4.07 12.51
C ILE A 114 -2.02 -4.85 11.94
N ALA A 115 -2.50 -5.87 12.66
CA ALA A 115 -3.68 -6.64 12.25
C ALA A 115 -4.93 -5.75 12.12
N ASN A 116 -5.15 -4.85 13.09
CA ASN A 116 -6.27 -3.89 13.04
C ASN A 116 -6.14 -2.93 11.85
N MET A 117 -4.95 -2.39 11.59
CA MET A 117 -4.68 -1.53 10.43
C MET A 117 -4.98 -2.23 9.11
N ARG A 118 -4.50 -3.46 8.93
CA ARG A 118 -4.81 -4.28 7.75
C ARG A 118 -6.31 -4.47 7.56
N THR A 119 -7.00 -4.81 8.64
CA THR A 119 -8.46 -5.00 8.61
C THR A 119 -9.19 -3.70 8.24
N ARG A 120 -8.77 -2.56 8.81
CA ARG A 120 -9.36 -1.25 8.49
C ARG A 120 -9.13 -0.87 7.03
N VAL A 121 -7.90 -1.02 6.52
CA VAL A 121 -7.60 -0.73 5.10
C VAL A 121 -8.37 -1.69 4.19
N ALA A 122 -8.39 -2.99 4.47
CA ALA A 122 -9.15 -3.96 3.69
C ALA A 122 -10.65 -3.63 3.68
N LYS A 123 -11.23 -3.27 4.83
CA LYS A 123 -12.62 -2.82 4.92
C LYS A 123 -12.85 -1.53 4.13
N LYS A 124 -11.92 -0.58 4.22
CA LYS A 124 -12.02 0.69 3.47
C LYS A 124 -12.04 0.45 1.97
N LEU A 125 -11.21 -0.47 1.45
CA LEU A 125 -11.21 -0.83 0.03
C LEU A 125 -12.56 -1.39 -0.46
N THR A 126 -13.43 -1.88 0.43
CA THR A 126 -14.78 -2.34 0.06
C THR A 126 -15.83 -1.22 0.06
N THR A 127 -15.52 -0.04 0.57
CA THR A 127 -16.47 1.09 0.69
C THR A 127 -16.14 2.28 -0.21
N ILE A 128 -14.89 2.39 -0.64
CA ILE A 128 -14.46 3.42 -1.60
C ILE A 128 -14.94 3.09 -3.02
N PRO A 129 -15.07 4.08 -3.92
CA PRO A 129 -15.44 3.84 -5.30
C PRO A 129 -14.53 2.81 -5.97
N MET A 130 -15.11 1.89 -6.74
CA MET A 130 -14.35 0.88 -7.48
C MET A 130 -13.29 1.51 -8.40
N GLY A 131 -13.54 2.72 -8.91
CA GLY A 131 -12.58 3.46 -9.71
C GLY A 131 -11.23 3.64 -9.05
N TYR A 132 -11.20 3.98 -7.77
CA TYR A 132 -9.94 4.08 -7.03
C TYR A 132 -9.14 2.75 -7.04
N VAL A 133 -9.85 1.63 -6.88
CA VAL A 133 -9.22 0.30 -6.86
C VAL A 133 -8.71 -0.10 -8.24
N LEU A 134 -9.47 0.22 -9.30
CA LEU A 134 -9.10 -0.10 -10.69
C LEU A 134 -7.98 0.80 -11.23
N ASP A 135 -7.97 2.07 -10.84
CA ASP A 135 -6.93 3.03 -11.24
C ASP A 135 -5.63 2.84 -10.47
N THR A 136 -5.69 2.18 -9.30
CA THR A 136 -4.51 1.89 -8.48
C THR A 136 -3.92 0.54 -8.86
N PRO A 137 -2.64 0.45 -9.28
CA PRO A 137 -2.01 -0.82 -9.59
C PRO A 137 -2.12 -1.81 -8.42
N SER A 138 -2.59 -3.03 -8.68
CA SER A 138 -2.81 -4.07 -7.65
C SER A 138 -1.54 -4.38 -6.84
N GLY A 139 -0.36 -4.28 -7.49
CA GLY A 139 0.93 -4.39 -6.81
C GLY A 139 1.18 -3.29 -5.78
N SER A 140 0.66 -2.08 -5.97
CA SER A 140 0.77 -0.97 -5.00
C SER A 140 -0.11 -1.20 -3.79
N LEU A 141 -1.35 -1.66 -3.99
CA LEU A 141 -2.26 -2.04 -2.89
C LEU A 141 -1.72 -3.23 -2.09
N LYS A 142 -1.20 -4.26 -2.78
CA LYS A 142 -0.52 -5.39 -2.12
C LYS A 142 0.66 -4.89 -1.29
N ARG A 143 1.53 -4.05 -1.84
CA ARG A 143 2.69 -3.49 -1.14
C ARG A 143 2.27 -2.70 0.09
N LEU A 144 1.20 -1.89 0.00
CA LEU A 144 0.65 -1.15 1.12
C LEU A 144 0.17 -2.10 2.24
N LEU A 145 -0.69 -3.08 1.89
CA LEU A 145 -1.32 -4.00 2.84
C LEU A 145 -0.33 -4.97 3.51
N VAL A 146 0.71 -5.39 2.79
CA VAL A 146 1.64 -6.41 3.28
C VAL A 146 2.96 -5.77 3.73
N GLU A 147 3.69 -5.13 2.82
CA GLU A 147 5.08 -4.73 3.07
C GLU A 147 5.19 -3.45 3.90
N LYS A 148 4.42 -2.40 3.54
CA LYS A 148 4.52 -1.10 4.23
C LYS A 148 3.93 -1.13 5.63
N ILE A 149 2.80 -1.79 5.82
CA ILE A 149 2.22 -1.95 7.16
C ILE A 149 3.16 -2.80 8.04
N ASP A 150 3.84 -3.83 7.49
CA ASP A 150 4.83 -4.59 8.24
C ASP A 150 6.06 -3.75 8.63
N SER A 151 6.50 -2.84 7.77
CA SER A 151 7.67 -1.99 8.08
C SER A 151 7.49 -1.09 9.32
N ILE A 152 6.25 -0.87 9.76
CA ILE A 152 5.93 -0.13 10.99
C ILE A 152 6.27 -0.95 12.26
N GLU A 153 6.35 -2.29 12.14
CA GLU A 153 6.57 -3.19 13.28
C GLU A 153 7.80 -2.80 14.09
N THR A 154 8.94 -2.69 13.44
CA THR A 154 10.21 -2.37 14.11
C THR A 154 10.12 -1.06 14.89
N THR A 155 9.51 -0.03 14.31
CA THR A 155 9.37 1.27 14.97
C THR A 155 8.42 1.22 16.16
N LEU A 156 7.24 0.61 16.03
CA LEU A 156 6.29 0.52 17.14
C LEU A 156 6.78 -0.41 18.25
N ALA A 157 7.40 -1.53 17.90
CA ALA A 157 7.85 -2.51 18.88
C ALA A 157 9.08 -2.04 19.67
N HIS A 158 10.00 -1.34 19.02
CA HIS A 158 11.30 -0.96 19.58
C HIS A 158 11.43 0.53 19.83
N ALA A 159 11.13 1.42 18.85
CA ALA A 159 11.38 2.84 19.03
C ALA A 159 10.62 3.44 20.22
N VAL A 160 9.34 3.06 20.43
CA VAL A 160 8.55 3.63 21.54
C VAL A 160 9.15 3.30 22.91
N PRO A 161 9.42 2.03 23.30
CA PRO A 161 10.02 1.71 24.60
C PRO A 161 11.50 2.08 24.67
N GLU A 162 12.29 1.86 23.61
CA GLU A 162 13.74 2.02 23.65
C GLU A 162 14.18 3.47 23.55
N LEU A 163 13.54 4.31 22.72
CA LEU A 163 13.81 5.74 22.67
C LEU A 163 13.58 6.39 24.04
N THR A 164 12.42 6.08 24.66
CA THR A 164 12.08 6.67 25.97
C THR A 164 13.00 6.16 27.08
N SER A 165 13.36 4.88 27.08
CA SER A 165 14.27 4.32 28.09
C SER A 165 15.70 4.83 27.94
N ASN A 166 16.21 4.92 26.70
CA ASN A 166 17.55 5.41 26.44
C ASN A 166 17.71 6.91 26.79
N LEU A 167 16.70 7.74 26.44
CA LEU A 167 16.70 9.13 26.87
C LEU A 167 16.62 9.26 28.40
N THR A 168 15.82 8.41 29.06
CA THR A 168 15.73 8.37 30.53
C THR A 168 17.06 7.95 31.15
N ALA A 169 17.76 6.97 30.54
CA ALA A 169 19.09 6.54 31.02
C ALA A 169 20.11 7.68 30.98
N ALA A 170 20.26 8.29 29.80
CA ALA A 170 21.19 9.40 29.62
C ALA A 170 20.89 10.55 30.60
N PHE A 171 19.61 10.92 30.74
CA PHE A 171 19.17 11.95 31.66
C PHE A 171 19.46 11.60 33.12
N ALA A 172 19.17 10.37 33.55
CA ALA A 172 19.40 9.94 34.92
C ALA A 172 20.90 9.89 35.27
N VAL A 173 21.77 9.40 34.35
CA VAL A 173 23.25 9.46 34.55
C VAL A 173 23.71 10.92 34.67
N PHE A 174 23.23 11.80 33.80
CA PHE A 174 23.62 13.20 33.80
C PHE A 174 23.17 13.91 35.10
N VAL A 175 21.93 13.69 35.54
CA VAL A 175 21.45 14.24 36.84
C VAL A 175 22.29 13.72 38.00
N TYR A 176 22.63 12.43 37.99
CA TYR A 176 23.48 11.87 39.06
C TYR A 176 24.90 12.46 39.07
N LEU A 177 25.48 12.69 37.88
CA LEU A 177 26.76 13.40 37.76
C LEU A 177 26.69 14.84 38.29
N ILE A 178 25.60 15.57 38.00
CA ILE A 178 25.41 16.94 38.54
C ILE A 178 25.38 16.93 40.08
N VAL A 179 24.72 15.95 40.69
CA VAL A 179 24.64 15.80 42.14
C VAL A 179 26.03 15.51 42.75
N LEU A 180 26.86 14.73 42.04
CA LEU A 180 28.23 14.43 42.48
C LEU A 180 29.19 15.63 42.34
N ASP A 181 29.30 16.17 41.13
CA ASP A 181 30.03 17.38 40.80
C ASP A 181 29.58 17.97 39.47
N TRP A 182 28.89 19.13 39.52
CA TRP A 182 28.32 19.77 38.33
C TRP A 182 29.41 20.19 37.30
N ARG A 183 30.65 20.47 37.74
CA ARG A 183 31.76 20.90 36.85
C ARG A 183 32.19 19.74 35.97
N LEU A 184 32.30 18.53 36.54
CA LEU A 184 32.65 17.32 35.79
C LEU A 184 31.48 16.83 34.93
N ALA A 185 30.21 17.05 35.35
CA ALA A 185 29.05 16.82 34.52
C ALA A 185 29.08 17.68 33.25
N LEU A 186 29.38 18.96 33.36
CA LEU A 186 29.55 19.86 32.21
C LEU A 186 30.75 19.48 31.34
N ALA A 187 31.86 19.03 31.96
CA ALA A 187 33.03 18.54 31.23
C ALA A 187 32.70 17.30 30.38
N ALA A 188 31.92 16.36 30.92
CA ALA A 188 31.43 15.19 30.17
C ALA A 188 30.48 15.60 29.03
N LEU A 189 29.60 16.58 29.27
CA LEU A 189 28.66 17.07 28.27
C LEU A 189 29.36 17.77 27.08
N LEU A 190 30.54 18.37 27.29
CA LEU A 190 31.28 19.07 26.25
C LEU A 190 31.63 18.16 25.06
N THR A 191 32.15 16.96 25.30
CA THR A 191 32.47 16.00 24.23
C THR A 191 31.24 15.52 23.50
N ILE A 192 30.14 15.34 24.22
CA ILE A 192 28.84 14.97 23.64
C ILE A 192 28.32 16.09 22.73
N ILE A 193 28.38 17.36 23.19
CA ILE A 193 27.95 18.51 22.36
C ILE A 193 28.81 18.64 21.10
N VAL A 194 30.16 18.48 21.24
CA VAL A 194 31.05 18.50 20.08
C VAL A 194 30.75 17.33 19.12
N GLY A 195 30.53 16.14 19.65
CA GLY A 195 30.10 14.98 18.86
C GLY A 195 28.76 15.23 18.13
N LEU A 196 27.77 15.77 18.83
CA LEU A 196 26.47 16.13 18.23
C LEU A 196 26.62 17.28 17.23
N ALA A 197 27.53 18.22 17.41
CA ALA A 197 27.80 19.27 16.42
C ALA A 197 28.29 18.71 15.08
N CYS A 198 28.91 17.53 15.08
CA CYS A 198 29.29 16.83 13.84
C CYS A 198 28.06 16.46 12.98
N LEU A 199 26.87 16.31 13.59
CA LEU A 199 25.63 16.10 12.83
C LEU A 199 25.30 17.27 11.89
N SER A 200 25.65 18.49 12.27
CA SER A 200 25.44 19.65 11.39
C SER A 200 26.25 19.55 10.11
N GLY A 201 27.44 18.97 10.18
CA GLY A 201 28.26 18.68 9.00
C GLY A 201 27.67 17.56 8.13
N MET A 202 27.12 16.53 8.76
CA MET A 202 26.43 15.42 8.07
C MET A 202 25.14 15.89 7.39
N MET A 203 24.40 16.83 8.02
CA MET A 203 23.17 17.41 7.48
C MET A 203 23.40 18.45 6.39
N LYS A 204 24.65 18.86 6.16
CA LYS A 204 24.97 19.81 5.08
C LYS A 204 24.62 19.20 3.73
N ASP A 205 23.87 19.95 2.91
CA ASP A 205 23.40 19.52 1.59
C ASP A 205 22.61 18.18 1.62
N TYR A 206 22.01 17.81 2.77
CA TYR A 206 21.25 16.56 2.95
C TYR A 206 20.17 16.38 1.89
N GLU A 207 19.40 17.44 1.61
CA GLU A 207 18.31 17.41 0.61
C GLU A 207 18.84 17.02 -0.78
N TYR A 208 19.98 17.59 -1.21
CA TYR A 208 20.61 17.24 -2.47
C TYR A 208 20.99 15.76 -2.55
N TRP A 209 21.66 15.24 -1.50
CA TRP A 209 22.10 13.84 -1.47
C TRP A 209 20.92 12.88 -1.41
N TYR A 210 19.93 13.22 -0.59
CA TYR A 210 18.71 12.42 -0.42
C TYR A 210 17.93 12.34 -1.74
N GLN A 211 17.66 13.47 -2.39
CA GLN A 211 16.93 13.52 -3.67
C GLN A 211 17.69 12.77 -4.77
N ASN A 212 19.01 12.90 -4.84
CA ASN A 212 19.81 12.18 -5.82
C ASN A 212 19.68 10.64 -5.64
N THR A 213 19.69 10.13 -4.41
CA THR A 213 19.48 8.70 -4.17
C THR A 213 18.06 8.25 -4.47
N ILE A 214 17.04 9.07 -4.21
CA ILE A 214 15.65 8.77 -4.54
C ILE A 214 15.45 8.71 -6.07
N VAL A 215 15.96 9.68 -6.81
CA VAL A 215 15.83 9.75 -8.26
C VAL A 215 16.53 8.56 -8.93
N THR A 216 17.80 8.33 -8.60
CA THR A 216 18.58 7.21 -9.17
C THR A 216 18.03 5.84 -8.75
N GLY A 217 17.51 5.72 -7.53
CA GLY A 217 16.82 4.52 -7.05
C GLY A 217 15.53 4.24 -7.83
N LYS A 218 14.74 5.28 -8.13
CA LYS A 218 13.52 5.17 -8.96
C LYS A 218 13.87 4.75 -10.39
N GLU A 219 14.91 5.34 -10.98
CA GLU A 219 15.39 4.97 -12.32
C GLU A 219 15.86 3.51 -12.37
N MET A 220 16.61 3.06 -11.36
CA MET A 220 17.03 1.66 -11.22
C MET A 220 15.84 0.72 -11.12
N ASN A 221 14.83 1.05 -10.30
CA ASN A 221 13.62 0.24 -10.15
C ASN A 221 12.85 0.15 -11.47
N ASN A 222 12.69 1.26 -12.18
CA ASN A 222 12.01 1.29 -13.49
C ASN A 222 12.76 0.43 -14.52
N ALA A 223 14.09 0.57 -14.60
CA ALA A 223 14.92 -0.24 -15.48
C ALA A 223 14.87 -1.74 -15.12
N SER A 224 14.77 -2.08 -13.83
CA SER A 224 14.62 -3.46 -13.35
C SER A 224 13.30 -4.07 -13.80
N VAL A 225 12.19 -3.34 -13.62
CA VAL A 225 10.86 -3.79 -14.06
C VAL A 225 10.81 -3.96 -15.57
N GLU A 226 11.33 -3.00 -16.34
CA GLU A 226 11.40 -3.06 -17.80
C GLU A 226 12.23 -4.27 -18.25
N TYR A 227 13.39 -4.52 -17.64
CA TYR A 227 14.27 -5.63 -17.97
C TYR A 227 13.62 -7.00 -17.69
N VAL A 228 13.01 -7.15 -16.50
CA VAL A 228 12.37 -8.42 -16.10
C VAL A 228 11.10 -8.68 -16.91
N SER A 229 10.24 -7.67 -17.09
CA SER A 229 9.00 -7.80 -17.86
C SER A 229 9.26 -8.04 -19.35
N GLY A 230 10.34 -7.46 -19.89
CA GLY A 230 10.73 -7.61 -21.29
C GLY A 230 11.68 -8.78 -21.58
N ILE A 231 12.00 -9.64 -20.61
CA ILE A 231 13.07 -10.65 -20.75
C ILE A 231 12.81 -11.64 -21.89
N GLU A 232 11.55 -11.99 -22.14
CA GLU A 232 11.18 -12.88 -23.26
C GLU A 232 11.48 -12.22 -24.61
N VAL A 233 11.12 -10.95 -24.77
CA VAL A 233 11.37 -10.17 -25.99
C VAL A 233 12.88 -9.99 -26.18
N ILE A 234 13.61 -9.63 -25.11
CA ILE A 234 15.06 -9.46 -25.13
C ILE A 234 15.75 -10.75 -25.62
N LYS A 235 15.32 -11.92 -25.10
CA LYS A 235 15.86 -13.22 -25.49
C LYS A 235 15.48 -13.58 -26.93
N ALA A 236 14.21 -13.37 -27.32
CA ALA A 236 13.72 -13.71 -28.65
C ALA A 236 14.44 -12.93 -29.78
N PHE A 237 14.75 -11.65 -29.52
CA PHE A 237 15.38 -10.77 -30.52
C PHE A 237 16.89 -10.60 -30.37
N GLY A 238 17.53 -11.29 -29.43
CA GLY A 238 18.98 -11.24 -29.23
C GLY A 238 19.50 -9.88 -28.74
N GLN A 239 18.64 -9.00 -28.20
CA GLN A 239 18.96 -7.64 -27.73
C GLN A 239 19.54 -7.61 -26.31
N SER A 240 20.06 -8.72 -25.83
CA SER A 240 20.52 -8.87 -24.45
C SER A 240 21.60 -7.87 -24.05
N ALA A 241 22.52 -7.53 -24.96
CA ALA A 241 23.64 -6.64 -24.64
C ALA A 241 23.21 -5.18 -24.37
N SER A 242 22.35 -4.60 -25.23
CA SER A 242 21.90 -3.20 -25.07
C SER A 242 20.96 -3.01 -23.90
N SER A 243 20.02 -3.94 -23.70
CA SER A 243 19.10 -3.91 -22.56
C SER A 243 19.82 -4.15 -21.24
N TYR A 244 20.81 -5.03 -21.22
CA TYR A 244 21.67 -5.23 -20.05
C TYR A 244 22.50 -3.98 -19.73
N GLU A 245 23.02 -3.28 -20.75
CA GLU A 245 23.79 -2.05 -20.55
C GLU A 245 22.94 -0.93 -19.92
N LYS A 246 21.70 -0.72 -20.37
CA LYS A 246 20.75 0.24 -19.77
C LYS A 246 20.49 -0.08 -18.31
N PHE A 247 20.16 -1.33 -18.00
CA PHE A 247 19.92 -1.80 -16.63
C PHE A 247 21.18 -1.64 -15.77
N SER A 248 22.34 -2.10 -16.27
CA SER A 248 23.61 -2.00 -15.56
C SER A 248 23.99 -0.55 -15.24
N LYS A 249 23.82 0.38 -16.18
CA LYS A 249 24.05 1.82 -15.95
C LYS A 249 23.18 2.38 -14.84
N ALA A 250 21.90 2.02 -14.82
CA ALA A 250 20.97 2.48 -13.77
C ALA A 250 21.36 1.91 -12.38
N VAL A 251 21.78 0.63 -12.31
CA VAL A 251 22.26 0.01 -11.07
C VAL A 251 23.52 0.71 -10.56
N TYR A 252 24.51 0.94 -11.44
CA TYR A 252 25.75 1.63 -11.05
C TYR A 252 25.49 3.10 -10.67
N ALA A 253 24.61 3.82 -11.37
CA ALA A 253 24.24 5.18 -11.02
C ALA A 253 23.63 5.27 -9.61
N SER A 254 22.71 4.37 -9.28
CA SER A 254 22.13 4.27 -7.94
C SER A 254 23.19 3.92 -6.89
N ALA A 255 24.05 2.94 -7.17
CA ALA A 255 25.13 2.56 -6.26
C ALA A 255 26.12 3.73 -6.01
N HIS A 256 26.50 4.45 -7.07
CA HIS A 256 27.39 5.61 -6.94
C HIS A 256 26.75 6.75 -6.14
N ALA A 257 25.46 7.02 -6.34
CA ALA A 257 24.74 8.02 -5.55
C ALA A 257 24.80 7.70 -4.04
N PHE A 258 24.58 6.44 -3.66
CA PHE A 258 24.74 6.00 -2.26
C PHE A 258 26.19 6.09 -1.77
N ILE A 259 27.17 5.65 -2.56
CA ILE A 259 28.58 5.70 -2.19
C ILE A 259 29.03 7.15 -1.96
N ASP A 260 28.63 8.07 -2.80
CA ASP A 260 29.03 9.48 -2.69
C ASP A 260 28.35 10.15 -1.50
N TRP A 261 27.07 9.84 -1.24
CA TRP A 261 26.41 10.26 0.00
C TRP A 261 27.10 9.71 1.24
N MET A 262 27.40 8.40 1.26
CA MET A 262 28.11 7.77 2.37
C MET A 262 29.48 8.40 2.62
N LYS A 263 30.26 8.68 1.56
CA LYS A 263 31.55 9.37 1.69
C LYS A 263 31.40 10.77 2.31
N HIS A 264 30.33 11.49 1.95
CA HIS A 264 30.05 12.80 2.54
C HIS A 264 29.72 12.70 4.03
N CYS A 265 28.89 11.72 4.41
CA CYS A 265 28.47 11.55 5.80
C CYS A 265 29.53 10.90 6.69
N GLN A 266 30.35 9.98 6.16
CA GLN A 266 31.22 9.10 6.93
C GLN A 266 32.21 9.86 7.81
N ILE A 267 32.87 10.90 7.29
CA ILE A 267 33.86 11.67 8.05
C ILE A 267 33.24 12.31 9.32
N TRP A 268 32.00 12.79 9.19
CA TRP A 268 31.27 13.42 10.28
C TRP A 268 30.75 12.39 11.28
N GLN A 269 30.28 11.25 10.76
CA GLN A 269 29.82 10.12 11.57
C GLN A 269 30.97 9.52 12.36
N ASP A 270 32.12 9.28 11.72
CA ASP A 270 33.32 8.77 12.40
C ASP A 270 33.83 9.74 13.47
N ALA A 271 33.79 11.05 13.19
CA ALA A 271 34.13 12.08 14.15
C ALA A 271 33.16 12.06 15.35
N MET A 272 31.85 11.97 15.11
CA MET A 272 30.84 11.87 16.17
C MET A 272 31.06 10.64 17.05
N LEU A 273 31.26 9.47 16.42
CA LEU A 273 31.46 8.20 17.12
C LEU A 273 32.81 8.12 17.87
N SER A 274 33.80 8.92 17.47
CA SER A 274 35.09 8.98 18.14
C SER A 274 35.10 10.00 19.27
N ILE A 275 34.52 11.19 19.06
CA ILE A 275 34.56 12.30 20.02
C ILE A 275 33.48 12.15 21.09
N GLY A 276 32.28 11.77 20.70
CA GLY A 276 31.14 11.70 21.62
C GLY A 276 31.36 10.80 22.84
N PRO A 277 31.80 9.54 22.69
CA PRO A 277 32.08 8.65 23.82
C PRO A 277 33.34 8.97 24.59
N ALA A 278 34.21 9.84 24.04
CA ALA A 278 35.51 10.18 24.64
C ALA A 278 35.39 11.15 25.85
N THR A 279 34.38 10.98 26.71
CA THR A 279 34.10 11.83 27.88
C THR A 279 35.28 11.93 28.83
N LEU A 280 36.11 10.88 28.93
CA LEU A 280 37.32 10.89 29.76
C LEU A 280 38.38 11.90 29.31
N VAL A 281 38.39 12.30 28.01
CA VAL A 281 39.36 13.30 27.52
C VAL A 281 39.20 14.66 28.22
N THR A 282 37.98 15.00 28.60
CA THR A 282 37.67 16.24 29.33
C THR A 282 37.56 16.02 30.84
N VAL A 283 36.96 14.90 31.27
CA VAL A 283 36.72 14.60 32.69
C VAL A 283 38.02 14.31 33.45
N LEU A 284 38.96 13.54 32.87
CA LEU A 284 40.18 13.19 33.56
C LEU A 284 41.10 14.40 33.86
N PRO A 285 41.48 15.25 32.87
CA PRO A 285 42.38 16.38 33.16
C PRO A 285 41.76 17.38 34.14
N LEU A 286 40.47 17.72 33.96
CA LEU A 286 39.78 18.66 34.84
C LEU A 286 39.56 18.06 36.23
N GLY A 287 39.21 16.79 36.33
CA GLY A 287 39.06 16.08 37.60
C GLY A 287 40.39 16.00 38.38
N CYS A 288 41.47 15.64 37.70
CA CYS A 288 42.81 15.68 38.31
C CYS A 288 43.17 17.09 38.84
N LEU A 289 42.91 18.13 38.04
CA LEU A 289 43.16 19.51 38.46
C LEU A 289 42.36 19.87 39.73
N PHE A 290 41.08 19.53 39.78
CA PHE A 290 40.21 19.83 40.94
C PHE A 290 40.60 19.01 42.18
N VAL A 291 41.08 17.77 42.01
CA VAL A 291 41.64 16.98 43.12
C VAL A 291 42.91 17.59 43.63
N LEU A 292 43.86 18.00 42.76
CA LEU A 292 45.10 18.68 43.15
C LEU A 292 44.84 20.01 43.84
N GLN A 293 43.82 20.73 43.48
CA GLN A 293 43.38 21.97 44.12
C GLN A 293 42.65 21.74 45.46
N GLY A 294 42.37 20.48 45.82
CA GLY A 294 41.64 20.13 47.05
C GLY A 294 40.14 20.46 46.99
N THR A 295 39.60 20.83 45.81
CA THR A 295 38.19 21.20 45.63
C THR A 295 37.28 20.02 45.27
N LEU A 296 37.86 18.83 44.99
CA LEU A 296 37.15 17.59 44.66
C LEU A 296 37.82 16.42 45.40
N SER A 297 37.00 15.52 45.97
CA SER A 297 37.54 14.31 46.58
C SER A 297 37.98 13.31 45.51
N PRO A 298 39.08 12.54 45.73
CA PRO A 298 39.50 11.48 44.81
C PRO A 298 38.40 10.46 44.54
N SER A 299 37.61 10.12 45.57
CA SER A 299 36.48 9.17 45.46
C SER A 299 35.38 9.69 44.54
N THR A 300 34.98 10.95 44.68
CA THR A 300 33.99 11.59 43.80
C THR A 300 34.48 11.67 42.36
N PHE A 301 35.77 12.01 42.17
CA PHE A 301 36.38 12.05 40.85
C PHE A 301 36.31 10.70 40.12
N VAL A 302 36.71 9.62 40.81
CA VAL A 302 36.64 8.27 40.23
C VAL A 302 35.20 7.89 39.85
N MET A 303 34.25 8.18 40.73
CA MET A 303 32.85 7.92 40.47
C MET A 303 32.35 8.69 39.23
N CYS A 304 32.67 9.97 39.11
CA CYS A 304 32.33 10.80 37.96
C CYS A 304 32.97 10.28 36.66
N ALA A 305 34.22 9.83 36.71
CA ALA A 305 34.93 9.27 35.56
C ALA A 305 34.25 7.99 35.04
N VAL A 306 33.91 7.07 35.96
CA VAL A 306 33.19 5.83 35.57
C VAL A 306 31.79 6.11 35.02
N LEU A 307 31.03 6.97 35.66
CA LEU A 307 29.66 7.29 35.23
C LEU A 307 29.63 8.05 33.92
N SER A 308 30.62 8.91 33.64
CA SER A 308 30.66 9.68 32.39
C SER A 308 30.69 8.79 31.14
N LEU A 309 31.21 7.57 31.23
CA LEU A 309 31.23 6.59 30.13
C LEU A 309 29.85 6.09 29.76
N GLY A 310 28.89 6.19 30.69
CA GLY A 310 27.54 5.67 30.50
C GLY A 310 26.55 6.63 29.79
N ILE A 311 26.95 7.87 29.43
CA ILE A 311 26.00 8.88 28.90
C ILE A 311 25.82 8.74 27.39
N PHE A 312 26.91 8.57 26.65
CA PHE A 312 26.88 8.69 25.18
C PHE A 312 26.09 7.55 24.49
N GLN A 313 26.32 6.31 24.93
CA GLN A 313 25.70 5.14 24.27
C GLN A 313 24.16 5.21 24.21
N PRO A 314 23.45 5.49 25.32
CA PRO A 314 21.98 5.64 25.25
C PRO A 314 21.52 6.79 24.35
N LEU A 315 22.24 7.90 24.31
CA LEU A 315 21.92 9.01 23.41
C LEU A 315 22.09 8.60 21.95
N PHE A 316 23.15 7.90 21.62
CA PHE A 316 23.40 7.41 20.27
C PHE A 316 22.33 6.40 19.83
N GLU A 317 21.97 5.45 20.70
CA GLU A 317 20.88 4.51 20.44
C GLU A 317 19.53 5.23 20.24
N ALA A 318 19.23 6.25 21.05
CA ALA A 318 18.02 7.05 20.85
C ALA A 318 17.99 7.75 19.48
N MET A 319 19.14 8.24 19.01
CA MET A 319 19.24 8.89 17.69
C MET A 319 19.04 7.92 16.53
N SER A 320 19.47 6.66 16.64
CA SER A 320 19.30 5.66 15.58
C SER A 320 17.82 5.38 15.24
N PHE A 321 16.89 5.68 16.15
CA PHE A 321 15.45 5.56 15.90
C PHE A 321 14.82 6.73 15.13
N MET A 322 15.55 7.85 14.96
CA MET A 322 15.00 9.02 14.25
C MET A 322 14.69 8.72 12.79
N ASP A 323 15.57 7.99 12.10
CA ASP A 323 15.35 7.57 10.72
C ASP A 323 14.13 6.64 10.59
N SER A 324 13.99 5.71 11.53
CA SER A 324 12.82 4.81 11.59
C SER A 324 11.52 5.59 11.80
N LEU A 325 11.52 6.64 12.62
CA LEU A 325 10.36 7.51 12.83
C LEU A 325 9.99 8.29 11.57
N ALA A 326 10.98 8.80 10.81
CA ALA A 326 10.75 9.50 9.55
C ALA A 326 10.14 8.56 8.49
N GLN A 327 10.66 7.34 8.37
CA GLN A 327 10.12 6.32 7.48
C GLN A 327 8.66 5.97 7.81
N VAL A 328 8.35 5.80 9.08
CA VAL A 328 6.97 5.56 9.55
C VAL A 328 6.05 6.73 9.19
N GLY A 329 6.53 7.97 9.26
CA GLY A 329 5.77 9.15 8.83
C GLY A 329 5.26 9.03 7.40
N SER A 330 6.11 8.59 6.48
CA SER A 330 5.74 8.34 5.09
C SER A 330 4.67 7.25 4.95
N VAL A 331 4.85 6.13 5.66
CA VAL A 331 3.89 5.01 5.61
C VAL A 331 2.52 5.40 6.20
N VAL A 332 2.52 6.12 7.33
CA VAL A 332 1.30 6.64 7.96
C VAL A 332 0.55 7.57 7.01
N LYS A 333 1.26 8.42 6.26
CA LYS A 333 0.66 9.31 5.27
C LYS A 333 -0.04 8.51 4.16
N GLU A 334 0.63 7.51 3.57
CA GLU A 334 0.04 6.67 2.52
C GLU A 334 -1.19 5.89 3.01
N ILE A 335 -1.14 5.34 4.23
CA ILE A 335 -2.30 4.65 4.83
C ILE A 335 -3.44 5.65 5.08
N SER A 336 -3.12 6.86 5.57
CA SER A 336 -4.11 7.92 5.83
C SER A 336 -4.79 8.37 4.54
N GLU A 337 -4.07 8.45 3.42
CA GLU A 337 -4.63 8.79 2.11
C GLU A 337 -5.72 7.78 1.71
N VAL A 338 -5.47 6.48 1.90
CA VAL A 338 -6.48 5.44 1.62
C VAL A 338 -7.64 5.50 2.61
N LEU A 339 -7.35 5.60 3.92
CA LEU A 339 -8.40 5.60 4.96
C LEU A 339 -9.31 6.84 4.91
N ASN A 340 -8.77 7.98 4.51
CA ASN A 340 -9.50 9.25 4.38
C ASN A 340 -10.11 9.46 2.99
N TYR A 341 -9.87 8.54 2.05
CA TYR A 341 -10.51 8.64 0.74
C TYR A 341 -12.04 8.63 0.91
N PRO A 342 -12.79 9.48 0.22
CA PRO A 342 -14.25 9.52 0.35
C PRO A 342 -14.89 8.16 0.06
N ASP A 343 -15.80 7.71 0.92
CA ASP A 343 -16.61 6.53 0.64
C ASP A 343 -17.59 6.82 -0.49
N GLN A 344 -17.93 5.79 -1.25
CA GLN A 344 -18.99 5.90 -2.24
C GLN A 344 -20.33 6.17 -1.53
N VAL A 345 -21.00 7.23 -1.95
CA VAL A 345 -22.28 7.61 -1.33
C VAL A 345 -23.36 6.62 -1.75
N ARG A 346 -23.88 5.87 -0.78
CA ARG A 346 -24.99 4.92 -0.96
C ARG A 346 -25.95 5.03 0.22
N ALA A 347 -27.22 4.69 -0.03
CA ALA A 347 -28.19 4.65 1.05
C ALA A 347 -27.90 3.51 2.04
N GLU A 348 -28.27 3.70 3.29
CA GLU A 348 -28.20 2.65 4.33
C GLU A 348 -29.44 1.75 4.34
N VAL A 349 -30.56 2.23 3.80
CA VAL A 349 -31.86 1.53 3.74
C VAL A 349 -32.22 1.27 2.29
N PRO A 350 -32.67 0.05 1.93
CA PRO A 350 -33.09 -0.27 0.57
C PRO A 350 -34.21 0.63 0.06
N CYS A 351 -34.09 1.12 -1.17
CA CYS A 351 -35.14 1.88 -1.85
C CYS A 351 -36.18 0.94 -2.51
N THR A 352 -37.40 1.44 -2.76
CA THR A 352 -38.43 0.71 -3.51
C THR A 352 -38.22 0.98 -5.00
N LEU A 353 -38.05 -0.08 -5.80
CA LEU A 353 -37.83 -0.01 -7.23
C LEU A 353 -39.14 -0.34 -7.98
N GLU A 354 -39.42 0.42 -9.03
CA GLU A 354 -40.56 0.19 -9.93
C GLU A 354 -40.11 -0.51 -11.23
N GLY A 355 -39.60 -1.77 -11.09
CA GLY A 355 -39.07 -2.54 -12.22
C GLY A 355 -37.56 -2.47 -12.39
N THR A 356 -37.08 -2.67 -13.64
CA THR A 356 -35.64 -2.76 -13.98
C THR A 356 -35.26 -1.89 -15.18
N GLU A 357 -36.08 -0.87 -15.51
CA GLU A 357 -35.73 0.14 -16.51
C GLU A 357 -34.42 0.85 -16.09
N ILE A 358 -33.52 1.03 -17.04
CA ILE A 358 -32.26 1.74 -16.80
C ILE A 358 -32.32 3.07 -17.54
N LYS A 359 -32.09 4.19 -16.83
CA LYS A 359 -32.10 5.51 -17.43
C LYS A 359 -30.89 6.33 -17.01
N LEU A 360 -30.17 6.83 -18.00
CA LEU A 360 -29.09 7.81 -17.85
C LEU A 360 -29.65 9.18 -18.26
N SER A 361 -29.48 10.21 -17.45
CA SER A 361 -29.97 11.56 -17.70
C SER A 361 -28.84 12.56 -17.57
N ASP A 362 -28.43 13.15 -18.70
CA ASP A 362 -27.33 14.13 -18.84
C ASP A 362 -26.07 13.71 -18.10
N VAL A 363 -25.68 12.46 -18.26
CA VAL A 363 -24.56 11.86 -17.52
C VAL A 363 -23.24 12.37 -18.07
N ARG A 364 -22.43 13.00 -17.20
CA ARG A 364 -21.05 13.38 -17.46
C ARG A 364 -20.11 12.66 -16.50
N PHE A 365 -18.96 12.24 -17.01
CA PHE A 365 -18.00 11.52 -16.20
C PHE A 365 -16.56 11.74 -16.66
N SER A 366 -15.66 11.91 -15.68
CA SER A 366 -14.23 12.10 -15.86
C SER A 366 -13.42 11.10 -15.02
N TYR A 367 -12.39 10.52 -15.62
CA TYR A 367 -11.31 9.88 -14.87
C TYR A 367 -10.29 10.95 -14.47
N GLY A 368 -10.29 11.33 -13.20
CA GLY A 368 -9.48 12.45 -12.72
C GLY A 368 -9.82 13.76 -13.44
N SER A 369 -8.88 14.32 -14.20
CA SER A 369 -9.08 15.55 -14.97
C SER A 369 -9.54 15.34 -16.42
N ASN A 370 -9.62 14.09 -16.88
CA ASN A 370 -9.95 13.76 -18.26
C ASN A 370 -11.43 13.37 -18.38
N GLU A 371 -12.26 14.24 -18.97
CA GLU A 371 -13.66 13.94 -19.23
C GLU A 371 -13.79 12.91 -20.36
N VAL A 372 -14.57 11.85 -20.11
CA VAL A 372 -14.74 10.70 -21.01
C VAL A 372 -16.20 10.57 -21.48
N ILE A 373 -17.15 11.03 -20.69
CA ILE A 373 -18.59 10.98 -21.02
C ILE A 373 -19.13 12.41 -20.97
N HIS A 374 -19.78 12.84 -22.07
CA HIS A 374 -20.12 14.23 -22.36
C HIS A 374 -21.64 14.48 -22.43
N GLY A 375 -22.40 14.11 -21.37
CA GLY A 375 -23.84 14.39 -21.30
C GLY A 375 -24.69 13.31 -22.00
N ILE A 376 -24.48 12.03 -21.66
CA ILE A 376 -25.24 10.90 -22.23
C ILE A 376 -26.65 10.86 -21.65
N ASN A 377 -27.63 10.72 -22.57
CA ASN A 377 -29.02 10.39 -22.30
C ASN A 377 -29.32 9.04 -22.93
N LEU A 378 -29.70 8.04 -22.13
CA LEU A 378 -30.00 6.67 -22.62
C LEU A 378 -31.12 6.07 -21.80
N ASN A 379 -32.07 5.42 -22.48
CA ASN A 379 -33.12 4.64 -21.84
C ASN A 379 -33.06 3.18 -22.33
N ILE A 380 -33.07 2.21 -21.40
CA ILE A 380 -33.05 0.78 -21.67
C ILE A 380 -34.27 0.15 -20.99
N GLU A 381 -35.18 -0.41 -21.79
CA GLU A 381 -36.42 -1.01 -21.31
C GLU A 381 -36.17 -2.37 -20.63
N PRO A 382 -36.99 -2.76 -19.66
CA PRO A 382 -36.95 -4.08 -19.06
C PRO A 382 -37.05 -5.22 -20.07
N GLY A 383 -36.16 -6.21 -19.98
CA GLY A 383 -36.12 -7.36 -20.88
C GLY A 383 -35.56 -7.09 -22.28
N GLN A 384 -35.03 -5.88 -22.52
CA GLN A 384 -34.44 -5.48 -23.79
C GLN A 384 -32.97 -5.90 -23.88
N VAL A 385 -32.55 -6.32 -25.08
CA VAL A 385 -31.15 -6.53 -25.44
C VAL A 385 -30.60 -5.24 -26.06
N THR A 386 -29.75 -4.52 -25.33
CA THR A 386 -29.12 -3.28 -25.80
C THR A 386 -27.64 -3.50 -26.05
N ALA A 387 -27.17 -3.21 -27.26
CA ALA A 387 -25.75 -3.29 -27.62
C ALA A 387 -25.09 -1.89 -27.65
N LEU A 388 -24.01 -1.72 -26.91
CA LEU A 388 -23.14 -0.54 -26.97
C LEU A 388 -22.03 -0.80 -27.98
N VAL A 389 -22.00 -0.03 -29.07
CA VAL A 389 -21.03 -0.16 -30.16
C VAL A 389 -20.31 1.17 -30.39
N GLY A 390 -19.14 1.15 -31.02
CA GLY A 390 -18.36 2.36 -31.31
C GLY A 390 -16.86 2.10 -31.34
N PRO A 391 -16.05 3.08 -31.75
CA PRO A 391 -14.60 2.96 -31.78
C PRO A 391 -13.98 2.60 -30.43
N SER A 392 -12.75 2.07 -30.45
CA SER A 392 -12.01 1.85 -29.20
C SER A 392 -11.79 3.18 -28.48
N GLY A 393 -11.98 3.21 -27.15
CA GLY A 393 -11.85 4.45 -26.37
C GLY A 393 -13.06 5.39 -26.39
N SER A 394 -14.16 5.05 -27.08
CA SER A 394 -15.35 5.93 -27.17
C SER A 394 -16.18 6.06 -25.88
N GLY A 395 -15.86 5.30 -24.81
CA GLY A 395 -16.56 5.38 -23.52
C GLY A 395 -17.56 4.26 -23.23
N LYS A 396 -17.70 3.24 -24.09
CA LYS A 396 -18.67 2.11 -23.92
C LYS A 396 -18.55 1.40 -22.57
N SER A 397 -17.35 0.96 -22.21
CA SER A 397 -17.11 0.27 -20.93
C SER A 397 -17.31 1.22 -19.74
N THR A 398 -17.07 2.53 -19.91
CA THR A 398 -17.37 3.54 -18.89
C THR A 398 -18.86 3.66 -18.65
N VAL A 399 -19.68 3.70 -19.71
CA VAL A 399 -21.16 3.70 -19.59
C VAL A 399 -21.64 2.46 -18.85
N ALA A 400 -21.16 1.27 -19.23
CA ALA A 400 -21.54 0.02 -18.58
C ALA A 400 -21.15 0.01 -17.09
N ARG A 401 -19.97 0.51 -16.74
CA ARG A 401 -19.49 0.59 -15.35
C ARG A 401 -20.26 1.62 -14.53
N LEU A 402 -20.72 2.71 -15.13
CA LEU A 402 -21.63 3.68 -14.49
C LEU A 402 -23.00 3.04 -14.21
N ILE A 403 -23.56 2.28 -15.14
CA ILE A 403 -24.81 1.53 -14.93
C ILE A 403 -24.63 0.50 -13.80
N ALA A 404 -23.49 -0.20 -13.76
CA ALA A 404 -23.19 -1.16 -12.70
C ALA A 404 -22.90 -0.52 -11.33
N GLY A 405 -22.82 0.82 -11.27
CA GLY A 405 -22.55 1.56 -10.03
C GLY A 405 -21.10 1.42 -9.53
N PHE A 406 -20.16 1.04 -10.41
CA PHE A 406 -18.74 1.01 -10.05
C PHE A 406 -18.15 2.39 -9.89
N TRP A 407 -18.69 3.37 -10.61
CA TRP A 407 -18.47 4.80 -10.48
C TRP A 407 -19.79 5.53 -10.38
N ASP A 408 -19.75 6.71 -9.78
CA ASP A 408 -20.86 7.65 -9.81
C ASP A 408 -20.58 8.73 -10.87
N PRO A 409 -21.60 9.21 -11.60
CA PRO A 409 -21.41 10.30 -12.55
C PRO A 409 -21.01 11.59 -11.82
N ASN A 410 -20.16 12.42 -12.46
CA ASN A 410 -19.81 13.74 -11.94
C ASN A 410 -21.02 14.70 -12.00
N GLU A 411 -21.78 14.62 -13.10
CA GLU A 411 -23.01 15.37 -13.32
C GLU A 411 -24.07 14.44 -13.89
N GLY A 412 -25.34 14.79 -13.74
CA GLY A 412 -26.46 13.97 -14.14
C GLY A 412 -26.77 12.84 -13.18
N SER A 413 -27.53 11.86 -13.65
CA SER A 413 -27.97 10.73 -12.83
C SER A 413 -28.09 9.44 -13.63
N VAL A 414 -27.81 8.32 -12.95
CA VAL A 414 -28.10 6.95 -13.43
C VAL A 414 -29.19 6.39 -12.52
N SER A 415 -30.29 5.92 -13.08
CA SER A 415 -31.39 5.35 -12.32
C SER A 415 -31.76 3.96 -12.81
N ILE A 416 -32.21 3.10 -11.87
CA ILE A 416 -32.74 1.76 -12.14
C ILE A 416 -34.11 1.67 -11.47
N GLY A 417 -35.14 1.27 -12.23
CA GLY A 417 -36.51 1.18 -11.72
C GLY A 417 -37.03 2.49 -11.14
N GLY A 418 -36.71 3.62 -11.78
CA GLY A 418 -37.12 4.97 -11.37
C GLY A 418 -36.34 5.57 -10.20
N GLN A 419 -35.38 4.86 -9.60
CA GLN A 419 -34.57 5.33 -8.48
C GLN A 419 -33.12 5.57 -8.87
N ASP A 420 -32.52 6.67 -8.43
CA ASP A 420 -31.10 6.93 -8.60
C ASP A 420 -30.27 5.85 -7.89
N ILE A 421 -29.26 5.31 -8.55
CA ILE A 421 -28.40 4.25 -7.99
C ILE A 421 -27.73 4.67 -6.67
N ARG A 422 -27.55 5.97 -6.41
CA ARG A 422 -27.02 6.52 -5.16
C ARG A 422 -27.99 6.35 -3.99
N SER A 423 -29.30 6.23 -4.27
CA SER A 423 -30.34 5.97 -3.27
C SER A 423 -30.55 4.46 -2.98
N CYS A 424 -29.84 3.57 -3.69
CA CYS A 424 -29.84 2.14 -3.43
C CYS A 424 -28.74 1.76 -2.44
N THR A 425 -28.96 0.69 -1.66
CA THR A 425 -27.86 0.11 -0.86
C THR A 425 -26.87 -0.63 -1.76
N PRO A 426 -25.58 -0.78 -1.34
CA PRO A 426 -24.62 -1.57 -2.12
C PRO A 426 -25.08 -3.01 -2.39
N THR A 427 -25.72 -3.65 -1.41
CA THR A 427 -26.24 -5.01 -1.54
C THR A 427 -27.38 -5.05 -2.56
N GLN A 428 -28.33 -4.12 -2.49
CA GLN A 428 -29.44 -4.03 -3.42
C GLN A 428 -28.95 -3.84 -4.87
N LEU A 429 -27.99 -2.94 -5.08
CA LEU A 429 -27.41 -2.71 -6.40
C LEU A 429 -26.64 -3.95 -6.90
N ALA A 430 -25.89 -4.60 -5.99
CA ALA A 430 -25.21 -5.84 -6.31
C ALA A 430 -26.19 -6.96 -6.70
N ASP A 431 -27.36 -7.06 -6.08
CA ASP A 431 -28.38 -8.06 -6.42
C ASP A 431 -29.06 -7.78 -7.77
N LEU A 432 -29.15 -6.50 -8.16
CA LEU A 432 -29.80 -6.06 -9.41
C LEU A 432 -28.95 -6.34 -10.66
N VAL A 433 -27.64 -6.20 -10.57
CA VAL A 433 -26.74 -6.23 -11.73
C VAL A 433 -25.73 -7.37 -11.62
N ALA A 434 -25.68 -8.25 -12.60
CA ALA A 434 -24.57 -9.19 -12.79
C ALA A 434 -23.64 -8.65 -13.88
N TYR A 435 -22.38 -8.44 -13.54
CA TYR A 435 -21.35 -7.97 -14.48
C TYR A 435 -20.40 -9.11 -14.83
N VAL A 436 -20.26 -9.41 -16.11
CA VAL A 436 -19.29 -10.37 -16.65
C VAL A 436 -18.25 -9.57 -17.42
N ASP A 437 -17.07 -9.46 -16.84
CA ASP A 437 -15.94 -8.70 -17.38
C ASP A 437 -15.22 -9.50 -18.47
N GLN A 438 -14.51 -8.79 -19.35
CA GLN A 438 -13.63 -9.34 -20.37
C GLN A 438 -12.56 -10.25 -19.74
N ASP A 439 -11.89 -9.78 -18.69
CA ASP A 439 -10.92 -10.55 -17.90
C ASP A 439 -11.63 -11.30 -16.77
N SER A 440 -12.17 -12.47 -17.09
CA SER A 440 -12.90 -13.31 -16.12
C SER A 440 -11.98 -13.80 -15.00
N TYR A 441 -11.90 -13.03 -13.90
CA TYR A 441 -11.08 -13.35 -12.73
C TYR A 441 -11.66 -14.52 -11.93
N LEU A 442 -10.83 -15.53 -11.65
CA LEU A 442 -11.12 -16.63 -10.75
C LEU A 442 -10.18 -16.58 -9.55
N PHE A 443 -10.75 -16.82 -8.37
CA PHE A 443 -9.97 -16.92 -7.13
C PHE A 443 -9.23 -18.26 -7.06
N ASP A 444 -8.12 -18.30 -6.35
CA ASP A 444 -7.34 -19.52 -6.09
C ASP A 444 -8.09 -20.45 -5.11
N GLU A 445 -9.24 -20.89 -5.56
CA GLU A 445 -10.19 -21.74 -4.86
C GLU A 445 -10.68 -22.84 -5.82
N THR A 446 -11.51 -23.74 -5.36
CA THR A 446 -12.10 -24.76 -6.23
C THR A 446 -13.03 -24.13 -7.27
N ILE A 447 -13.25 -24.83 -8.40
CA ILE A 447 -14.24 -24.39 -9.40
C ILE A 447 -15.63 -24.29 -8.78
N MET A 448 -15.98 -25.22 -7.90
CA MET A 448 -17.24 -25.21 -7.14
C MET A 448 -17.43 -23.89 -6.39
N GLU A 449 -16.43 -23.46 -5.62
CA GLU A 449 -16.50 -22.23 -4.82
C GLU A 449 -16.46 -20.98 -5.71
N ASN A 450 -15.69 -21.00 -6.79
CA ASN A 450 -15.70 -19.91 -7.76
C ASN A 450 -17.09 -19.67 -8.38
N ILE A 451 -17.87 -20.72 -8.69
CA ILE A 451 -19.25 -20.57 -9.17
C ILE A 451 -20.15 -20.13 -8.01
N ARG A 452 -20.01 -20.74 -6.81
CA ARG A 452 -20.82 -20.43 -5.62
C ARG A 452 -20.72 -18.98 -5.16
N MET A 453 -19.70 -18.24 -5.57
CA MET A 453 -19.61 -16.78 -5.32
C MET A 453 -20.81 -16.01 -5.89
N GLY A 454 -21.51 -16.54 -6.89
CA GLY A 454 -22.74 -15.93 -7.41
C GLY A 454 -23.90 -15.92 -6.40
N LYS A 455 -23.98 -16.95 -5.55
CA LYS A 455 -24.96 -17.10 -4.47
C LYS A 455 -24.36 -17.94 -3.35
N LYS A 456 -23.94 -17.29 -2.28
CA LYS A 456 -23.14 -17.90 -1.21
C LYS A 456 -23.77 -19.14 -0.56
N ASP A 457 -25.10 -19.15 -0.43
CA ASP A 457 -25.85 -20.23 0.21
C ASP A 457 -26.39 -21.27 -0.81
N ALA A 458 -25.86 -21.27 -2.05
CA ALA A 458 -26.27 -22.22 -3.08
C ALA A 458 -25.81 -23.64 -2.76
N THR A 459 -26.70 -24.63 -3.01
CA THR A 459 -26.35 -26.04 -2.88
C THR A 459 -25.44 -26.50 -4.02
N ASP A 460 -24.77 -27.64 -3.85
CA ASP A 460 -23.92 -28.22 -4.90
C ASP A 460 -24.72 -28.53 -6.16
N GLU A 461 -25.99 -28.94 -6.02
CA GLU A 461 -26.89 -29.23 -7.12
C GLU A 461 -27.22 -27.96 -7.91
N GLU A 462 -27.48 -26.82 -7.25
CA GLU A 462 -27.69 -25.51 -7.90
C GLU A 462 -26.46 -25.08 -8.70
N VAL A 463 -25.26 -25.22 -8.11
CA VAL A 463 -23.97 -24.91 -8.77
C VAL A 463 -23.77 -25.78 -10.00
N ILE A 464 -23.99 -27.12 -9.88
CA ILE A 464 -23.85 -28.06 -10.98
C ILE A 464 -24.87 -27.77 -12.08
N ALA A 465 -26.12 -27.40 -11.74
CA ALA A 465 -27.15 -27.03 -12.70
C ALA A 465 -26.71 -25.79 -13.54
N CYS A 466 -26.18 -24.75 -12.89
CA CYS A 466 -25.64 -23.58 -13.58
C CYS A 466 -24.42 -23.92 -14.44
N ALA A 467 -23.53 -24.80 -13.96
CA ALA A 467 -22.37 -25.28 -14.72
C ALA A 467 -22.80 -26.06 -15.99
N LYS A 468 -23.87 -26.85 -15.91
CA LYS A 468 -24.44 -27.53 -17.09
C LYS A 468 -25.05 -26.51 -18.05
N ALA A 469 -25.76 -25.52 -17.55
CA ALA A 469 -26.39 -24.48 -18.37
C ALA A 469 -25.36 -23.63 -19.11
N SER A 470 -24.23 -23.30 -18.46
CA SER A 470 -23.13 -22.52 -19.05
C SER A 470 -22.16 -23.34 -19.92
N GLY A 471 -22.38 -24.65 -20.08
CA GLY A 471 -21.51 -25.52 -20.86
C GLY A 471 -20.17 -25.87 -20.22
N CYS A 472 -19.95 -25.51 -18.94
CA CYS A 472 -18.66 -25.82 -18.28
C CYS A 472 -18.63 -27.19 -17.60
N HIS A 473 -19.74 -27.89 -17.45
CA HIS A 473 -19.82 -29.17 -16.74
C HIS A 473 -18.89 -30.24 -17.31
N ASN A 474 -18.88 -30.40 -18.65
CA ASN A 474 -18.12 -31.46 -19.31
C ASN A 474 -16.61 -31.32 -19.10
N PHE A 475 -16.06 -30.11 -19.34
CA PHE A 475 -14.62 -29.89 -19.12
C PHE A 475 -14.27 -30.02 -17.63
N ILE A 476 -15.13 -29.53 -16.72
CA ILE A 476 -14.90 -29.68 -15.28
C ILE A 476 -14.80 -31.17 -14.90
N GLN A 477 -15.69 -32.00 -15.45
CA GLN A 477 -15.64 -33.45 -15.20
C GLN A 477 -14.41 -34.14 -15.77
N SER A 478 -13.81 -33.62 -16.83
CA SER A 478 -12.57 -34.14 -17.41
C SER A 478 -11.33 -33.80 -16.58
N LEU A 479 -11.40 -32.86 -15.62
CA LEU A 479 -10.30 -32.50 -14.75
C LEU A 479 -10.06 -33.57 -13.67
N PRO A 480 -8.82 -33.76 -13.19
CA PRO A 480 -8.46 -34.82 -12.23
C PRO A 480 -9.28 -34.84 -10.94
N HIS A 481 -9.74 -33.65 -10.49
CA HIS A 481 -10.53 -33.50 -9.25
C HIS A 481 -11.93 -32.93 -9.52
N GLY A 482 -12.37 -32.87 -10.78
CA GLY A 482 -13.68 -32.35 -11.15
C GLY A 482 -13.94 -30.96 -10.57
N TYR A 483 -15.08 -30.75 -9.94
CA TYR A 483 -15.47 -29.48 -9.30
C TYR A 483 -14.55 -29.07 -8.15
N GLN A 484 -13.81 -30.00 -7.54
CA GLN A 484 -12.85 -29.72 -6.47
C GLN A 484 -11.46 -29.34 -7.00
N THR A 485 -11.31 -29.19 -8.30
CA THR A 485 -10.07 -28.70 -8.89
C THR A 485 -9.85 -27.25 -8.49
N VAL A 486 -8.68 -26.94 -7.88
CA VAL A 486 -8.24 -25.60 -7.58
C VAL A 486 -7.68 -24.99 -8.86
N VAL A 487 -8.18 -23.79 -9.22
CA VAL A 487 -7.90 -23.18 -10.54
C VAL A 487 -6.53 -22.50 -10.64
N GLY A 488 -5.82 -22.33 -9.52
CA GLY A 488 -4.59 -21.55 -9.44
C GLY A 488 -4.85 -20.04 -9.47
N GLY A 489 -3.80 -19.25 -9.19
CA GLY A 489 -3.92 -17.79 -9.15
C GLY A 489 -4.47 -17.24 -10.46
N SER A 490 -5.53 -16.45 -10.39
CA SER A 490 -6.26 -15.87 -11.55
C SER A 490 -6.78 -16.91 -12.56
N GLY A 491 -6.96 -18.18 -12.14
CA GLY A 491 -7.42 -19.26 -13.02
C GLY A 491 -6.36 -19.75 -14.01
N GLY A 492 -5.08 -19.67 -13.65
CA GLY A 492 -3.94 -19.99 -14.53
C GLY A 492 -3.90 -21.40 -15.11
N HIS A 493 -4.69 -22.34 -14.55
CA HIS A 493 -4.80 -23.71 -15.04
C HIS A 493 -5.93 -23.92 -16.06
N LEU A 494 -6.73 -22.90 -16.35
CA LEU A 494 -7.85 -22.94 -17.31
C LEU A 494 -7.55 -22.08 -18.54
N SER A 495 -8.08 -22.50 -19.70
CA SER A 495 -8.07 -21.67 -20.91
C SER A 495 -8.95 -20.42 -20.75
N GLY A 496 -8.81 -19.44 -21.65
CA GLY A 496 -9.63 -18.23 -21.63
C GLY A 496 -11.13 -18.53 -21.70
N GLY A 497 -11.54 -19.38 -22.62
CA GLY A 497 -12.94 -19.79 -22.79
C GLY A 497 -13.50 -20.58 -21.60
N GLU A 498 -12.70 -21.44 -20.96
CA GLU A 498 -13.10 -22.16 -19.74
C GLU A 498 -13.31 -21.20 -18.57
N ARG A 499 -12.38 -20.24 -18.34
CA ARG A 499 -12.56 -19.20 -17.31
C ARG A 499 -13.85 -18.41 -17.52
N GLN A 500 -14.11 -18.03 -18.76
CA GLN A 500 -15.30 -17.27 -19.13
C GLN A 500 -16.59 -18.05 -18.88
N ARG A 501 -16.66 -19.34 -19.25
CA ARG A 501 -17.83 -20.19 -18.96
C ARG A 501 -18.07 -20.35 -17.45
N VAL A 502 -17.01 -20.41 -16.63
CA VAL A 502 -17.13 -20.42 -15.16
C VAL A 502 -17.68 -19.07 -14.67
N ALA A 503 -17.25 -17.93 -15.23
CA ALA A 503 -17.79 -16.62 -14.88
C ALA A 503 -19.26 -16.46 -15.30
N ILE A 504 -19.66 -17.01 -16.46
CA ILE A 504 -21.06 -17.07 -16.89
C ILE A 504 -21.89 -17.95 -15.93
N ALA A 505 -21.38 -19.12 -15.50
CA ALA A 505 -22.03 -19.96 -14.51
C ALA A 505 -22.26 -19.22 -13.18
N ARG A 506 -21.27 -18.42 -12.74
CA ARG A 506 -21.36 -17.53 -11.58
C ARG A 506 -22.49 -16.50 -11.75
N ALA A 507 -22.60 -15.87 -12.92
CA ALA A 507 -23.64 -14.91 -13.23
C ALA A 507 -25.03 -15.56 -13.32
N MET A 508 -25.13 -16.79 -13.87
CA MET A 508 -26.37 -17.58 -13.88
C MET A 508 -26.83 -17.89 -12.45
N LEU A 509 -25.93 -18.32 -11.59
CA LEU A 509 -26.25 -18.68 -10.21
C LEU A 509 -26.72 -17.45 -9.40
N LYS A 510 -26.15 -16.27 -9.68
CA LYS A 510 -26.58 -14.99 -9.11
C LYS A 510 -27.99 -14.62 -9.50
N ASN A 511 -28.41 -14.97 -10.71
CA ASN A 511 -29.75 -14.75 -11.26
C ASN A 511 -30.25 -13.29 -11.20
N ALA A 512 -29.35 -12.31 -11.38
CA ALA A 512 -29.70 -10.89 -11.40
C ALA A 512 -30.64 -10.57 -12.59
N PRO A 513 -31.58 -9.59 -12.46
CA PRO A 513 -32.48 -9.19 -13.53
C PRO A 513 -31.79 -8.39 -14.66
N ILE A 514 -30.67 -7.75 -14.38
CA ILE A 514 -29.85 -6.97 -15.32
C ILE A 514 -28.51 -7.67 -15.51
N ILE A 515 -28.15 -7.95 -16.75
CA ILE A 515 -26.86 -8.57 -17.12
C ILE A 515 -26.03 -7.55 -17.91
N MET A 516 -24.82 -7.33 -17.47
CA MET A 516 -23.83 -6.54 -18.20
C MET A 516 -22.74 -7.48 -18.72
N LEU A 517 -22.52 -7.49 -20.04
CA LEU A 517 -21.47 -8.29 -20.68
C LEU A 517 -20.44 -7.37 -21.35
N ASP A 518 -19.18 -7.44 -20.92
CA ASP A 518 -18.07 -6.75 -21.56
C ASP A 518 -17.28 -7.78 -22.39
N GLU A 519 -17.38 -7.69 -23.71
CA GLU A 519 -16.63 -8.49 -24.72
C GLU A 519 -16.52 -10.00 -24.43
N ALA A 520 -17.66 -10.70 -24.40
CA ALA A 520 -17.75 -12.10 -23.97
C ALA A 520 -17.06 -13.14 -24.90
N THR A 521 -16.43 -12.77 -26.05
CA THR A 521 -16.00 -13.76 -27.06
C THR A 521 -14.59 -13.53 -27.64
N ALA A 522 -13.76 -12.65 -27.07
CA ALA A 522 -12.51 -12.19 -27.72
C ALA A 522 -11.36 -13.22 -27.81
N TYR A 523 -11.41 -14.35 -27.07
CA TYR A 523 -10.25 -15.26 -26.93
C TYR A 523 -10.59 -16.74 -27.17
N ALA A 524 -11.77 -17.07 -27.65
CA ALA A 524 -12.18 -18.46 -27.85
C ALA A 524 -11.90 -18.93 -29.27
N ASP A 525 -11.45 -20.19 -29.40
CA ASP A 525 -11.52 -20.89 -30.69
C ASP A 525 -12.98 -21.03 -31.13
N PRO A 526 -13.26 -21.29 -32.43
CA PRO A 526 -14.64 -21.30 -32.93
C PRO A 526 -15.59 -22.28 -32.25
N GLU A 527 -15.09 -23.38 -31.68
CA GLU A 527 -15.89 -24.36 -30.95
C GLU A 527 -16.27 -23.83 -29.56
N SER A 528 -15.29 -23.26 -28.85
CA SER A 528 -15.52 -22.59 -27.57
C SER A 528 -16.39 -21.35 -27.69
N GLU A 529 -16.32 -20.62 -28.81
CA GLU A 529 -17.17 -19.45 -29.08
C GLU A 529 -18.64 -19.84 -29.16
N ALA A 530 -18.99 -20.89 -29.91
CA ALA A 530 -20.36 -21.39 -30.02
C ALA A 530 -20.93 -21.85 -28.66
N GLU A 531 -20.10 -22.49 -27.81
CA GLU A 531 -20.49 -22.88 -26.45
C GLU A 531 -20.74 -21.67 -25.55
N VAL A 532 -19.88 -20.63 -25.61
CA VAL A 532 -20.03 -19.38 -24.86
C VAL A 532 -21.31 -18.65 -25.32
N GLU A 533 -21.56 -18.51 -26.63
CA GLU A 533 -22.76 -17.88 -27.16
C GLU A 533 -24.04 -18.60 -26.70
N SER A 534 -24.05 -19.94 -26.73
CA SER A 534 -25.17 -20.74 -26.21
C SER A 534 -25.36 -20.52 -24.69
N ALA A 535 -24.29 -20.38 -23.93
CA ALA A 535 -24.35 -20.09 -22.51
C ALA A 535 -24.92 -18.68 -22.25
N VAL A 536 -24.45 -17.68 -22.99
CA VAL A 536 -24.94 -16.30 -22.91
C VAL A 536 -26.43 -16.23 -23.26
N ALA A 537 -26.87 -16.88 -24.34
CA ALA A 537 -28.29 -16.91 -24.72
C ALA A 537 -29.18 -17.45 -23.60
N LYS A 538 -28.72 -18.47 -22.86
CA LYS A 538 -29.47 -19.01 -21.71
C LYS A 538 -29.41 -18.05 -20.49
N LEU A 539 -28.29 -17.37 -20.28
CA LEU A 539 -28.14 -16.42 -19.19
C LEU A 539 -29.11 -15.25 -19.31
N VAL A 540 -29.28 -14.72 -20.52
CA VAL A 540 -30.04 -13.49 -20.78
C VAL A 540 -31.52 -13.71 -21.00
N ALA A 541 -31.99 -14.95 -21.14
CA ALA A 541 -33.41 -15.26 -21.42
C ALA A 541 -34.35 -14.61 -20.40
N GLY A 542 -35.20 -13.68 -20.87
CA GLY A 542 -36.18 -12.94 -20.06
C GLY A 542 -35.58 -11.88 -19.13
N LYS A 543 -34.31 -11.47 -19.32
CA LYS A 543 -33.61 -10.46 -18.55
C LYS A 543 -33.23 -9.26 -19.42
N THR A 544 -32.96 -8.12 -18.76
CA THR A 544 -32.36 -6.96 -19.43
C THR A 544 -30.89 -7.22 -19.68
N LEU A 545 -30.46 -7.12 -20.94
CA LEU A 545 -29.05 -7.29 -21.30
C LEU A 545 -28.46 -5.99 -21.84
N VAL A 546 -27.32 -5.61 -21.32
CA VAL A 546 -26.44 -4.60 -21.92
C VAL A 546 -25.12 -5.25 -22.30
N VAL A 547 -24.83 -5.28 -23.60
CA VAL A 547 -23.61 -5.90 -24.14
C VAL A 547 -22.71 -4.84 -24.77
N ILE A 548 -21.45 -4.84 -24.39
CA ILE A 548 -20.39 -4.06 -25.06
C ILE A 548 -19.84 -4.97 -26.16
N ALA A 549 -20.09 -4.60 -27.40
CA ALA A 549 -19.73 -5.43 -28.53
C ALA A 549 -18.50 -4.87 -29.27
N HIS A 550 -17.51 -5.73 -29.41
CA HIS A 550 -16.36 -5.53 -30.31
C HIS A 550 -16.59 -6.26 -31.66
N ARG A 551 -17.46 -7.26 -31.70
CA ARG A 551 -17.87 -7.95 -32.93
C ARG A 551 -19.30 -7.54 -33.32
N LEU A 552 -19.41 -6.75 -34.38
CA LEU A 552 -20.71 -6.21 -34.84
C LEU A 552 -21.62 -7.30 -35.40
N SER A 553 -21.10 -8.46 -35.80
CA SER A 553 -21.92 -9.61 -36.25
C SER A 553 -22.79 -10.18 -35.14
N THR A 554 -22.36 -10.09 -33.87
CA THR A 554 -23.09 -10.66 -32.73
C THR A 554 -24.28 -9.79 -32.27
N VAL A 555 -24.33 -8.52 -32.69
CA VAL A 555 -25.35 -7.56 -32.23
C VAL A 555 -26.45 -7.23 -33.26
N GLN A 556 -26.43 -7.87 -34.42
CA GLN A 556 -27.46 -7.64 -35.44
C GLN A 556 -28.89 -7.86 -34.94
N ASN A 557 -29.05 -8.82 -34.03
CA ASN A 557 -30.36 -9.21 -33.47
C ASN A 557 -30.66 -8.48 -32.14
N ALA A 558 -29.87 -7.46 -31.75
CA ALA A 558 -30.18 -6.66 -30.58
C ALA A 558 -31.45 -5.82 -30.81
N ASP A 559 -32.29 -5.72 -29.79
CA ASP A 559 -33.51 -4.90 -29.85
C ASP A 559 -33.17 -3.42 -30.03
N LYS A 560 -32.02 -3.00 -29.47
CA LYS A 560 -31.51 -1.65 -29.55
C LYS A 560 -29.97 -1.65 -29.68
N ILE A 561 -29.44 -0.92 -30.61
CA ILE A 561 -28.01 -0.64 -30.75
C ILE A 561 -27.77 0.83 -30.46
N VAL A 562 -26.81 1.13 -29.61
CA VAL A 562 -26.42 2.49 -29.22
C VAL A 562 -24.99 2.73 -29.71
N VAL A 563 -24.82 3.66 -30.62
CA VAL A 563 -23.53 4.04 -31.20
C VAL A 563 -22.91 5.11 -30.31
N VAL A 564 -21.85 4.76 -29.60
CA VAL A 564 -21.12 5.67 -28.74
C VAL A 564 -19.86 6.14 -29.47
N ASN A 565 -19.71 7.45 -29.62
CA ASN A 565 -18.57 8.09 -30.25
C ASN A 565 -18.11 9.29 -29.43
N ASP A 566 -16.81 9.35 -29.13
CA ASP A 566 -16.20 10.44 -28.36
C ASP A 566 -17.03 10.86 -27.13
N GLY A 567 -17.39 9.88 -26.29
CA GLY A 567 -18.11 10.11 -25.03
C GLY A 567 -19.58 10.53 -25.17
N SER A 568 -20.14 10.51 -26.37
CA SER A 568 -21.52 10.91 -26.65
C SER A 568 -22.26 9.81 -27.41
N ILE A 569 -23.61 9.80 -27.36
CA ILE A 569 -24.41 8.93 -28.20
C ILE A 569 -24.60 9.62 -29.55
N GLU A 570 -24.10 9.00 -30.62
CA GLU A 570 -24.23 9.49 -31.98
C GLU A 570 -25.55 9.08 -32.63
N ALA A 571 -25.97 7.83 -32.39
CA ALA A 571 -27.22 7.30 -32.93
C ALA A 571 -27.72 6.13 -32.08
N GLU A 572 -29.04 5.90 -32.11
CA GLU A 572 -29.71 4.75 -31.51
C GLU A 572 -30.72 4.15 -32.49
N GLY A 573 -30.88 2.83 -32.53
CA GLY A 573 -31.85 2.15 -33.38
C GLY A 573 -31.59 0.67 -33.55
N THR A 574 -32.32 0.02 -34.46
CA THR A 574 -32.04 -1.36 -34.88
C THR A 574 -30.88 -1.39 -35.89
N HIS A 575 -30.37 -2.58 -36.16
CA HIS A 575 -29.32 -2.78 -37.17
C HIS A 575 -29.72 -2.16 -38.53
N GLU A 576 -30.91 -2.45 -39.02
CA GLU A 576 -31.40 -1.95 -40.32
C GLU A 576 -31.47 -0.42 -40.34
N GLN A 577 -32.03 0.20 -39.29
CA GLN A 577 -32.13 1.66 -39.19
C GLN A 577 -30.73 2.31 -39.17
N LEU A 578 -29.79 1.77 -38.40
CA LEU A 578 -28.45 2.36 -38.27
C LEU A 578 -27.58 2.16 -39.52
N MET A 579 -27.81 1.11 -40.30
CA MET A 579 -27.15 0.92 -41.59
C MET A 579 -27.50 2.02 -42.57
N ASP A 580 -28.72 2.57 -42.48
CA ASP A 580 -29.20 3.62 -43.36
C ASP A 580 -28.94 5.04 -42.81
N THR A 581 -29.03 5.22 -41.49
CA THR A 581 -29.00 6.55 -40.84
C THR A 581 -27.70 6.94 -40.24
N CYS A 582 -26.81 5.98 -39.87
CA CYS A 582 -25.53 6.25 -39.16
C CYS A 582 -24.33 5.81 -40.02
N PRO A 583 -23.64 6.75 -40.71
CA PRO A 583 -22.48 6.42 -41.54
C PRO A 583 -21.33 5.77 -40.75
N LEU A 584 -21.14 6.16 -39.48
CA LEU A 584 -20.11 5.58 -38.60
C LEU A 584 -20.41 4.07 -38.38
N TYR A 585 -21.63 3.74 -38.00
CA TYR A 585 -22.03 2.35 -37.79
C TYR A 585 -21.89 1.51 -39.06
N ALA A 586 -22.39 2.03 -40.19
CA ALA A 586 -22.31 1.34 -41.48
C ALA A 586 -20.87 1.10 -41.91
N THR A 587 -19.98 2.06 -41.65
CA THR A 587 -18.54 1.93 -41.98
C THR A 587 -17.86 0.88 -41.09
N MET A 588 -18.10 0.92 -39.77
CA MET A 588 -17.56 -0.07 -38.83
C MET A 588 -18.05 -1.49 -39.17
N TYR A 589 -19.34 -1.62 -39.49
CA TYR A 589 -19.96 -2.91 -39.83
C TYR A 589 -19.36 -3.52 -41.10
N ARG A 590 -19.24 -2.72 -42.19
CA ARG A 590 -18.62 -3.14 -43.46
C ARG A 590 -17.14 -3.50 -43.31
N ALA A 591 -16.39 -2.72 -42.52
CA ALA A 591 -15.00 -3.03 -42.24
C ALA A 591 -14.84 -4.35 -41.46
N HIS A 592 -15.79 -4.65 -40.57
CA HIS A 592 -15.74 -5.89 -39.79
C HIS A 592 -16.06 -7.13 -40.64
N ILE A 593 -17.06 -7.03 -41.54
CA ILE A 593 -17.40 -8.13 -42.48
C ILE A 593 -16.32 -8.30 -43.53
N GLY A 594 -15.79 -7.22 -44.12
CA GLY A 594 -14.69 -7.31 -45.08
C GLY A 594 -13.46 -8.00 -44.52
N ALA A 595 -13.14 -7.78 -43.22
CA ALA A 595 -12.05 -8.49 -42.53
C ALA A 595 -12.37 -9.99 -42.29
N LEU A 596 -13.63 -10.39 -42.21
CA LEU A 596 -14.04 -11.80 -42.08
C LEU A 596 -14.03 -12.55 -43.42
N ASP A 597 -14.32 -11.84 -44.53
CA ASP A 597 -14.27 -12.42 -45.87
C ASP A 597 -12.84 -12.60 -46.43
N GLU A 598 -11.86 -11.88 -45.87
CA GLU A 598 -10.44 -11.99 -46.23
C GLU A 598 -9.63 -12.97 -45.33
N ALA A 599 -10.19 -13.46 -44.22
CA ALA A 599 -9.55 -14.40 -43.28
C ALA A 599 -10.02 -15.84 -43.53
#